data_9eb5611f33d50d1197eb3caf167cf0bf
#
_entry.id   9eb5611f33d50d1197eb3caf167cf0bf
#
_cell.length_a   1.000
_cell.length_b   1.000
_cell.length_c   1.000
_cell.angle_alpha   90.00
_cell.angle_beta   90.00
_cell.angle_gamma   90.00
#
_symmetry.space_group_name_H-M   'P 1'
#
loop_
_entity.id
_entity.type
_entity.pdbx_description
1 polymer ?
#
loop_
_entity_poly.entity_id
_entity_poly.type
_entity_poly.pdbx_seq_one_letter_code
_entity_poly.pdbx_strand_id
1 'polypeptide(L)'
;DKVDLADVELSNAVPALKNGQIDGFVTAGSFPAPNVIEAAASTGVTVLSLTDDQIAQTKRTKLVIPAGTYAGQDAPITTTSLPVVAYTTTAMDDDTAYALTKTYWEQKAAMGDDAAWWNGVNAGLMANIAGKIHPGAVRYYQEAGIAMTDAQK
;
A
#
# COMPACT_ATOMS: atom_id res chain seq x y z
N ASP A 1 -15.41 24.93 -3.52
CA ASP A 1 -16.32 23.87 -3.11
C ASP A 1 -15.73 23.20 -1.89
N LYS A 2 -16.57 22.90 -0.92
CA LYS A 2 -16.11 22.46 0.40
C LYS A 2 -16.63 21.06 0.64
N VAL A 3 -15.73 20.21 1.12
CA VAL A 3 -16.07 18.90 1.68
C VAL A 3 -16.10 19.07 3.19
N ASP A 4 -17.19 18.67 3.82
CA ASP A 4 -17.26 18.60 5.28
C ASP A 4 -16.54 17.33 5.74
N LEU A 5 -15.55 17.50 6.59
CA LEU A 5 -14.78 16.38 7.12
C LEU A 5 -15.44 15.86 8.39
N ALA A 6 -15.86 14.59 8.36
CA ALA A 6 -16.36 13.89 9.53
C ALA A 6 -15.21 13.08 10.17
N ASP A 7 -15.09 13.20 11.50
CA ASP A 7 -14.12 12.40 12.28
C ASP A 7 -14.74 11.03 12.59
N VAL A 8 -14.48 10.06 11.74
CA VAL A 8 -14.98 8.69 11.86
C VAL A 8 -13.79 7.74 11.82
N GLU A 9 -13.69 6.87 12.82
CA GLU A 9 -12.67 5.81 12.78
C GLU A 9 -12.84 4.92 11.54
N LEU A 10 -11.72 4.51 10.94
CA LEU A 10 -11.73 3.74 9.70
C LEU A 10 -12.53 2.42 9.82
N SER A 11 -12.51 1.78 10.98
CA SER A 11 -13.34 0.59 11.31
C SER A 11 -14.84 0.84 11.21
N ASN A 12 -15.27 2.09 11.41
CA ASN A 12 -16.66 2.51 11.38
C ASN A 12 -17.07 3.18 10.05
N ALA A 13 -16.12 3.39 9.13
CA ALA A 13 -16.37 4.12 7.89
C ALA A 13 -17.40 3.41 6.99
N VAL A 14 -17.29 2.08 6.83
CA VAL A 14 -18.24 1.32 6.01
C VAL A 14 -19.64 1.28 6.62
N PRO A 15 -19.83 0.99 7.92
CA PRO A 15 -21.13 1.16 8.58
C PRO A 15 -21.72 2.57 8.45
N ALA A 16 -20.91 3.61 8.64
CA ALA A 16 -21.36 5.01 8.51
C ALA A 16 -21.83 5.34 7.09
N LEU A 17 -21.09 4.84 6.07
CA LEU A 17 -21.50 4.98 4.68
C LEU A 17 -22.83 4.25 4.39
N LYS A 18 -22.97 3.01 4.86
CA LYS A 18 -24.23 2.23 4.72
C LYS A 18 -25.42 2.91 5.34
N ASN A 19 -25.22 3.61 6.46
CA ASN A 19 -26.26 4.31 7.19
C ASN A 19 -26.53 5.74 6.69
N GLY A 20 -25.81 6.20 5.65
CA GLY A 20 -25.94 7.55 5.10
C GLY A 20 -25.45 8.66 6.04
N GLN A 21 -24.55 8.32 6.97
CA GLN A 21 -23.93 9.28 7.88
C GLN A 21 -22.75 10.00 7.26
N ILE A 22 -22.13 9.39 6.25
CA ILE A 22 -21.09 9.97 5.39
C ILE A 22 -21.36 9.61 3.94
N ASP A 23 -20.94 10.45 3.00
CA ASP A 23 -21.08 10.24 1.56
C ASP A 23 -19.87 9.53 0.94
N GLY A 24 -18.77 9.44 1.67
CA GLY A 24 -17.54 8.79 1.23
C GLY A 24 -16.50 8.72 2.32
N PHE A 25 -15.44 7.98 2.08
CA PHE A 25 -14.30 7.90 3.00
C PHE A 25 -12.98 7.81 2.24
N VAL A 26 -11.90 8.19 2.92
CA VAL A 26 -10.54 8.03 2.42
C VAL A 26 -9.84 6.96 3.24
N THR A 27 -9.14 6.06 2.58
CA THR A 27 -8.39 4.99 3.23
C THR A 27 -6.98 4.91 2.68
N ALA A 28 -6.06 4.41 3.49
CA ALA A 28 -4.70 4.08 3.10
C ALA A 28 -4.43 2.61 3.43
N GLY A 29 -3.81 1.90 2.50
CA GLY A 29 -3.51 0.48 2.68
C GLY A 29 -3.06 -0.16 1.37
N SER A 30 -2.72 -1.44 1.44
CA SER A 30 -2.50 -2.25 0.25
C SER A 30 -3.82 -2.51 -0.47
N PHE A 31 -3.76 -2.68 -1.79
CA PHE A 31 -4.96 -3.06 -2.55
C PHE A 31 -4.89 -4.55 -2.93
N PRO A 32 -6.05 -5.23 -3.02
CA PRO A 32 -7.39 -4.75 -2.68
C PRO A 32 -7.56 -4.54 -1.17
N ALA A 33 -8.10 -3.37 -0.79
CA ALA A 33 -8.33 -3.02 0.61
C ALA A 33 -9.63 -3.63 1.14
N PRO A 34 -9.63 -4.34 2.29
CA PRO A 34 -10.81 -5.04 2.79
C PRO A 34 -12.04 -4.14 2.99
N ASN A 35 -11.85 -2.94 3.52
CA ASN A 35 -12.94 -1.97 3.69
C ASN A 35 -13.53 -1.47 2.36
N VAL A 36 -12.71 -1.34 1.32
CA VAL A 36 -13.21 -0.97 -0.02
C VAL A 36 -13.94 -2.15 -0.66
N ILE A 37 -13.44 -3.40 -0.49
CA ILE A 37 -14.14 -4.62 -0.92
C ILE A 37 -15.54 -4.66 -0.28
N GLU A 38 -15.62 -4.48 1.04
CA GLU A 38 -16.88 -4.51 1.77
C GLU A 38 -17.83 -3.39 1.31
N ALA A 39 -17.35 -2.17 1.17
CA ALA A 39 -18.16 -1.04 0.70
C ALA A 39 -18.68 -1.29 -0.72
N ALA A 40 -17.81 -1.72 -1.64
CA ALA A 40 -18.18 -2.00 -3.02
C ALA A 40 -19.24 -3.10 -3.13
N ALA A 41 -19.11 -4.17 -2.34
CA ALA A 41 -20.04 -5.28 -2.34
C ALA A 41 -21.39 -4.96 -1.68
N SER A 42 -21.44 -4.03 -0.73
CA SER A 42 -22.62 -3.78 0.09
C SER A 42 -23.43 -2.55 -0.30
N THR A 43 -22.81 -1.48 -0.75
CA THR A 43 -23.46 -0.20 -1.06
C THR A 43 -23.27 0.24 -2.50
N GLY A 44 -22.33 -0.37 -3.22
CA GLY A 44 -21.93 0.07 -4.55
C GLY A 44 -21.23 1.43 -4.48
N VAL A 45 -19.90 1.44 -4.33
CA VAL A 45 -19.12 2.68 -4.27
C VAL A 45 -18.40 2.93 -5.59
N THR A 46 -18.15 4.20 -5.89
CA THR A 46 -17.23 4.59 -6.94
C THR A 46 -15.91 5.02 -6.32
N VAL A 47 -14.82 4.33 -6.65
CA VAL A 47 -13.47 4.76 -6.25
C VAL A 47 -12.99 5.84 -7.22
N LEU A 48 -12.68 7.01 -6.67
CA LEU A 48 -12.30 8.17 -7.48
C LEU A 48 -10.84 8.06 -7.94
N SER A 49 -10.63 8.22 -9.25
CA SER A 49 -9.29 8.36 -9.82
C SER A 49 -8.76 9.78 -9.62
N LEU A 50 -7.46 9.88 -9.34
CA LEU A 50 -6.73 11.13 -9.35
C LEU A 50 -6.20 11.43 -10.76
N THR A 51 -6.14 12.71 -11.09
CA THR A 51 -5.45 13.18 -12.30
C THR A 51 -3.93 13.20 -12.09
N ASP A 52 -3.16 13.19 -13.16
CA ASP A 52 -1.70 13.27 -13.08
C ASP A 52 -1.22 14.55 -12.37
N ASP A 53 -1.91 15.68 -12.57
CA ASP A 53 -1.62 16.93 -11.87
C ASP A 53 -1.87 16.82 -10.36
N GLN A 54 -2.96 16.17 -9.95
CA GLN A 54 -3.24 15.91 -8.54
C GLN A 54 -2.18 15.01 -7.91
N ILE A 55 -1.76 13.97 -8.63
CA ILE A 55 -0.69 13.07 -8.18
C ILE A 55 0.63 13.83 -8.01
N ALA A 56 1.01 14.64 -8.99
CA ALA A 56 2.22 15.46 -8.94
C ALA A 56 2.25 16.38 -7.70
N GLN A 57 1.10 16.99 -7.34
CA GLN A 57 0.98 17.83 -6.15
C GLN A 57 1.23 17.05 -4.85
N THR A 58 0.92 15.74 -4.80
CA THR A 58 1.17 14.92 -3.62
C THR A 58 2.63 14.57 -3.42
N LYS A 59 3.47 14.73 -4.44
CA LYS A 59 4.88 14.25 -4.47
C LYS A 59 5.02 12.76 -4.19
N ARG A 60 3.98 11.98 -4.45
CA ARG A 60 3.95 10.51 -4.26
C ARG A 60 4.03 9.80 -5.60
N THR A 61 4.33 8.52 -5.57
CA THR A 61 4.38 7.68 -6.76
C THR A 61 2.97 7.38 -7.27
N LYS A 62 2.78 7.45 -8.58
CA LYS A 62 1.54 7.02 -9.24
C LYS A 62 1.37 5.51 -9.09
N LEU A 63 0.17 5.10 -8.73
CA LEU A 63 -0.26 3.71 -8.68
C LEU A 63 -1.51 3.52 -9.53
N VAL A 64 -1.57 2.43 -10.27
CA VAL A 64 -2.77 2.03 -11.01
C VAL A 64 -3.30 0.73 -10.42
N ILE A 65 -4.53 0.76 -9.95
CA ILE A 65 -5.28 -0.41 -9.50
C ILE A 65 -5.99 -0.97 -10.72
N PRO A 66 -5.76 -2.25 -11.09
CA PRO A 66 -6.37 -2.85 -12.29
C PRO A 66 -7.89 -2.85 -12.24
N ALA A 67 -8.53 -2.80 -13.40
CA ALA A 67 -9.97 -3.01 -13.51
C ALA A 67 -10.36 -4.38 -12.92
N GLY A 68 -11.56 -4.47 -12.35
CA GLY A 68 -12.06 -5.71 -11.75
C GLY A 68 -11.49 -6.04 -10.36
N THR A 69 -10.70 -5.13 -9.77
CA THR A 69 -10.19 -5.32 -8.39
C THR A 69 -11.31 -5.24 -7.35
N TYR A 70 -12.30 -4.37 -7.58
CA TYR A 70 -13.46 -4.21 -6.69
C TYR A 70 -14.76 -4.47 -7.45
N ALA A 71 -15.82 -4.83 -6.75
CA ALA A 71 -17.14 -5.04 -7.36
C ALA A 71 -17.64 -3.76 -8.05
N GLY A 72 -18.07 -3.88 -9.30
CA GLY A 72 -18.54 -2.74 -10.10
C GLY A 72 -17.45 -1.82 -10.64
N GLN A 73 -16.18 -2.18 -10.51
CA GLN A 73 -15.06 -1.41 -11.05
C GLN A 73 -14.67 -1.93 -12.43
N ASP A 74 -15.20 -1.32 -13.47
CA ASP A 74 -14.99 -1.74 -14.87
C ASP A 74 -13.75 -1.08 -15.53
N ALA A 75 -13.18 -0.06 -14.92
CA ALA A 75 -12.03 0.66 -15.41
C ALA A 75 -10.88 0.71 -14.38
N PRO A 76 -9.61 0.86 -14.82
CA PRO A 76 -8.50 1.07 -13.91
C PRO A 76 -8.69 2.33 -13.06
N ILE A 77 -8.23 2.29 -11.81
CA ILE A 77 -8.23 3.44 -10.90
C ILE A 77 -6.81 3.96 -10.78
N THR A 78 -6.62 5.24 -11.01
CA THR A 78 -5.35 5.92 -10.79
C THR A 78 -5.33 6.57 -9.41
N THR A 79 -4.32 6.26 -8.60
CA THR A 79 -4.15 6.80 -7.25
C THR A 79 -2.67 7.00 -6.93
N THR A 80 -2.35 7.32 -5.69
CA THR A 80 -0.98 7.47 -5.22
C THR A 80 -0.56 6.30 -4.35
N SER A 81 0.73 5.97 -4.37
CA SER A 81 1.36 4.98 -3.51
C SER A 81 2.25 5.65 -2.46
N LEU A 82 2.21 5.10 -1.26
CA LEU A 82 3.11 5.42 -0.17
C LEU A 82 3.73 4.11 0.32
N PRO A 83 5.06 3.98 0.33
CA PRO A 83 5.69 2.77 0.86
C PRO A 83 5.47 2.69 2.37
N VAL A 84 5.03 1.54 2.84
CA VAL A 84 5.03 1.17 4.25
C VAL A 84 6.26 0.32 4.49
N VAL A 85 7.06 0.67 5.49
CA VAL A 85 8.34 0.02 5.75
C VAL A 85 8.44 -0.42 7.20
N ALA A 86 9.11 -1.55 7.43
CA ALA A 86 9.63 -1.88 8.75
C ALA A 86 10.93 -1.11 8.98
N TYR A 87 11.11 -0.55 10.16
CA TYR A 87 12.32 0.17 10.53
C TYR A 87 12.85 -0.31 11.87
N THR A 88 14.13 -0.12 12.07
CA THR A 88 14.82 -0.47 13.30
C THR A 88 15.86 0.60 13.64
N THR A 89 16.54 0.44 14.76
CA THR A 89 17.63 1.32 15.16
C THR A 89 18.95 0.86 14.55
N THR A 90 19.92 1.76 14.52
CA THR A 90 21.30 1.46 14.11
C THR A 90 22.03 0.50 15.08
N ALA A 91 21.41 0.15 16.20
CA ALA A 91 21.94 -0.83 17.15
C ALA A 91 21.64 -2.29 16.76
N MET A 92 20.75 -2.52 15.80
CA MET A 92 20.53 -3.88 15.28
C MET A 92 21.77 -4.34 14.51
N ASP A 93 22.21 -5.56 14.74
CA ASP A 93 23.31 -6.15 13.99
C ASP A 93 22.88 -6.56 12.58
N ASP A 94 23.86 -6.64 11.68
CA ASP A 94 23.60 -6.91 10.26
C ASP A 94 23.05 -8.31 10.01
N ASP A 95 23.42 -9.32 10.80
CA ASP A 95 22.95 -10.68 10.62
C ASP A 95 21.49 -10.83 11.05
N THR A 96 21.09 -10.18 12.13
CA THR A 96 19.70 -10.11 12.56
C THR A 96 18.84 -9.38 11.51
N ALA A 97 19.28 -8.23 11.01
CA ALA A 97 18.55 -7.49 9.97
C ALA A 97 18.44 -8.29 8.66
N TYR A 98 19.52 -9.00 8.28
CA TYR A 98 19.51 -9.91 7.14
C TYR A 98 18.48 -11.03 7.33
N ALA A 99 18.52 -11.71 8.47
CA ALA A 99 17.63 -12.83 8.77
C ALA A 99 16.15 -12.39 8.78
N LEU A 100 15.83 -11.26 9.39
CA LEU A 100 14.47 -10.70 9.40
C LEU A 100 13.98 -10.38 7.99
N THR A 101 14.81 -9.71 7.18
CA THR A 101 14.45 -9.34 5.81
C THR A 101 14.24 -10.58 4.95
N LYS A 102 15.14 -11.55 5.03
CA LYS A 102 15.03 -12.83 4.32
C LYS A 102 13.77 -13.58 4.72
N THR A 103 13.54 -13.77 6.01
CA THR A 103 12.36 -14.47 6.52
C THR A 103 11.07 -13.80 6.06
N TYR A 104 11.00 -12.46 6.07
CA TYR A 104 9.82 -11.74 5.58
C TYR A 104 9.48 -12.09 4.13
N TRP A 105 10.45 -12.05 3.23
CA TRP A 105 10.21 -12.32 1.82
C TRP A 105 9.98 -13.80 1.53
N GLU A 106 10.64 -14.71 2.26
CA GLU A 106 10.40 -16.16 2.17
C GLU A 106 8.98 -16.49 2.65
N GLN A 107 8.54 -15.94 3.78
CA GLN A 107 7.20 -16.15 4.30
C GLN A 107 6.14 -15.52 3.37
N LYS A 108 6.40 -14.34 2.83
CA LYS A 108 5.52 -13.75 1.82
C LYS A 108 5.34 -14.68 0.61
N ALA A 109 6.41 -15.26 0.11
CA ALA A 109 6.34 -16.20 -1.00
C ALA A 109 5.58 -17.47 -0.65
N ALA A 110 5.73 -17.96 0.59
CA ALA A 110 5.06 -19.17 1.09
C ALA A 110 3.54 -18.95 1.32
N MET A 111 3.13 -17.74 1.69
CA MET A 111 1.71 -17.41 1.95
C MET A 111 0.86 -17.37 0.67
N GLY A 112 1.49 -17.21 -0.51
CA GLY A 112 0.76 -17.20 -1.78
C GLY A 112 -0.41 -16.21 -1.79
N ASP A 113 -1.61 -16.72 -2.10
CA ASP A 113 -2.84 -15.94 -2.22
C ASP A 113 -3.69 -15.92 -0.93
N ASP A 114 -3.15 -16.32 0.21
CA ASP A 114 -3.89 -16.40 1.49
C ASP A 114 -4.55 -15.07 1.88
N ALA A 115 -3.94 -13.95 1.49
CA ALA A 115 -4.55 -12.65 1.65
C ALA A 115 -4.37 -11.81 0.36
N ALA A 116 -5.47 -11.44 -0.28
CA ALA A 116 -5.46 -10.72 -1.55
C ALA A 116 -4.59 -9.45 -1.55
N TRP A 117 -4.52 -8.73 -0.43
CA TRP A 117 -3.69 -7.54 -0.29
C TRP A 117 -2.17 -7.80 -0.37
N TRP A 118 -1.71 -9.05 -0.16
CA TRP A 118 -0.32 -9.43 -0.37
C TRP A 118 0.14 -9.27 -1.82
N ASN A 119 -0.79 -9.33 -2.78
CA ASN A 119 -0.46 -9.16 -4.19
C ASN A 119 0.03 -7.74 -4.51
N GLY A 120 -0.39 -6.74 -3.72
CA GLY A 120 0.12 -5.36 -3.79
C GLY A 120 1.52 -5.17 -3.19
N VAL A 121 2.03 -6.13 -2.41
CA VAL A 121 3.35 -6.07 -1.77
C VAL A 121 4.38 -6.76 -2.65
N ASN A 122 5.28 -5.98 -3.26
CA ASN A 122 6.33 -6.52 -4.12
C ASN A 122 7.64 -5.75 -3.95
N ALA A 123 8.74 -6.40 -4.32
CA ALA A 123 10.08 -5.84 -4.17
C ALA A 123 10.33 -4.59 -5.04
N GLY A 124 9.58 -4.39 -6.11
CA GLY A 124 9.67 -3.18 -6.94
C GLY A 124 9.33 -1.90 -6.18
N LEU A 125 8.55 -2.01 -5.10
CA LEU A 125 8.24 -0.88 -4.22
C LEU A 125 9.47 -0.33 -3.49
N MET A 126 10.56 -1.09 -3.42
CA MET A 126 11.83 -0.64 -2.84
C MET A 126 12.35 0.65 -3.49
N ALA A 127 12.15 0.82 -4.79
CA ALA A 127 12.55 2.04 -5.51
C ALA A 127 11.90 3.32 -4.96
N ASN A 128 10.78 3.20 -4.25
CA ASN A 128 10.02 4.33 -3.69
C ASN A 128 10.42 4.69 -2.25
N ILE A 129 11.33 3.93 -1.63
CA ILE A 129 11.80 4.21 -0.27
C ILE A 129 12.88 5.28 -0.33
N ALA A 130 12.64 6.38 0.37
CA ALA A 130 13.64 7.43 0.57
C ALA A 130 14.49 7.11 1.81
N GLY A 131 15.81 7.25 1.66
CA GLY A 131 16.74 7.07 2.76
C GLY A 131 17.49 5.74 2.74
N LYS A 132 18.41 5.60 3.68
CA LYS A 132 19.27 4.42 3.78
C LYS A 132 18.53 3.19 4.29
N ILE A 133 18.83 2.07 3.71
CA ILE A 133 18.37 0.75 4.14
C ILE A 133 19.44 0.15 5.05
N HIS A 134 19.04 -0.60 6.06
CA HIS A 134 19.96 -1.27 6.98
C HIS A 134 20.94 -2.19 6.21
N PRO A 135 22.26 -2.19 6.50
CA PRO A 135 23.24 -2.96 5.73
C PRO A 135 22.91 -4.46 5.62
N GLY A 136 22.41 -5.07 6.68
CA GLY A 136 21.96 -6.47 6.64
C GLY A 136 20.79 -6.69 5.65
N ALA A 137 19.83 -5.76 5.58
CA ALA A 137 18.76 -5.83 4.60
C ALA A 137 19.28 -5.57 3.17
N VAL A 138 20.20 -4.64 3.00
CA VAL A 138 20.89 -4.39 1.71
C VAL A 138 21.56 -5.67 1.19
N ARG A 139 22.25 -6.41 2.07
CA ARG A 139 22.88 -7.69 1.72
C ARG A 139 21.84 -8.67 1.14
N TYR A 140 20.72 -8.86 1.81
CA TYR A 140 19.65 -9.73 1.30
C TYR A 140 19.09 -9.25 -0.04
N TYR A 141 18.79 -7.96 -0.17
CA TYR A 141 18.22 -7.43 -1.42
C TYR A 141 19.18 -7.58 -2.61
N GLN A 142 20.50 -7.44 -2.38
CA GLN A 142 21.53 -7.69 -3.39
C GLN A 142 21.55 -9.17 -3.82
N GLU A 143 21.54 -10.09 -2.86
CA GLU A 143 21.48 -11.55 -3.12
C GLU A 143 20.21 -11.95 -3.87
N ALA A 144 19.09 -11.33 -3.53
CA ALA A 144 17.80 -11.58 -4.19
C ALA A 144 17.63 -10.85 -5.54
N GLY A 145 18.62 -10.09 -5.99
CA GLY A 145 18.55 -9.33 -7.24
C GLY A 145 17.54 -8.18 -7.24
N ILE A 146 17.16 -7.68 -6.07
CA ILE A 146 16.22 -6.57 -5.92
C ILE A 146 16.96 -5.25 -6.13
N ALA A 147 16.46 -4.45 -7.07
CA ALA A 147 17.06 -3.17 -7.43
C ALA A 147 16.94 -2.15 -6.28
N MET A 148 18.05 -1.49 -5.97
CA MET A 148 18.13 -0.40 -5.00
C MET A 148 18.90 0.76 -5.61
N THR A 149 18.56 1.98 -5.21
CA THR A 149 19.33 3.17 -5.59
C THR A 149 20.61 3.29 -4.75
N ASP A 150 21.59 4.06 -5.22
CA ASP A 150 22.82 4.28 -4.45
C ASP A 150 22.58 5.07 -3.15
N ALA A 151 21.53 5.89 -3.11
CA ALA A 151 21.12 6.60 -1.91
C ALA A 151 20.55 5.69 -0.81
N GLN A 152 20.10 4.48 -1.17
CA GLN A 152 19.52 3.48 -0.28
C GLN A 152 20.59 2.54 0.32
N LYS A 153 21.76 2.45 -0.29
CA LYS A 153 22.90 1.62 0.13
C LYS A 153 23.85 2.41 1.12
#